data_dbffc1b2b619f9d0ea87ac5b48ca3375
#
_entry.id   dbffc1b2b619f9d0ea87ac5b48ca3375
#
_cell.length_a   1.000
_cell.length_b   1.000
_cell.length_c   1.000
_cell.angle_alpha   90.00
_cell.angle_beta   90.00
_cell.angle_gamma   90.00
#
_symmetry.space_group_name_H-M   'P 1'
#
loop_
_entity.id
_entity.type
_entity.pdbx_description
1 polymer ?
#
loop_
_entity_poly.entity_id
_entity_poly.type
_entity_poly.pdbx_seq_one_letter_code
_entity_poly.pdbx_strand_id
1 'polypeptide(L)'
;RGAWFVVGFCHLRQEVRTFRVSRIEGKVTLLLPTHAFHVPDSFDVEDYLKSEAWDMGTGRPVVVTVAVKADVLPLQGSSPFKFLRREGEWAIHSAEVKYPRALLPWILSSRGSVRVLEPSEFLEEVLEHARKALARYLAPAEQSFRPEAEAEAPR
;
A
#
# COMPACT_ATOMS: atom_id res chain seq x y z
N ARG A 1 2.36 8.20 8.94
CA ARG A 1 3.13 7.10 9.57
C ARG A 1 3.63 6.20 8.46
N GLY A 2 4.94 6.25 8.18
CA GLY A 2 5.58 5.50 7.10
C GLY A 2 5.74 4.01 7.43
N ALA A 3 5.84 3.18 6.40
CA ALA A 3 6.25 1.80 6.53
C ALA A 3 7.78 1.71 6.36
N TRP A 4 8.41 0.79 7.08
CA TRP A 4 9.82 0.48 6.92
C TRP A 4 10.03 -0.55 5.82
N PHE A 5 11.02 -0.31 4.98
CA PHE A 5 11.41 -1.19 3.90
C PHE A 5 12.90 -1.49 3.97
N VAL A 6 13.28 -2.68 3.54
CA VAL A 6 14.67 -3.10 3.32
C VAL A 6 14.85 -3.32 1.83
N VAL A 7 15.88 -2.71 1.25
CA VAL A 7 16.31 -2.98 -0.11
C VAL A 7 17.49 -3.94 -0.04
N GLY A 8 17.43 -5.03 -0.78
CA GLY A 8 18.47 -6.04 -0.76
C GLY A 8 18.36 -7.03 -1.91
N PHE A 9 19.45 -7.76 -2.14
CA PHE A 9 19.48 -8.79 -3.18
C PHE A 9 18.66 -10.02 -2.76
N CYS A 10 17.68 -10.36 -3.56
CA CYS A 10 16.84 -11.54 -3.36
C CYS A 10 17.45 -12.76 -4.04
N HIS A 11 18.07 -13.66 -3.26
CA HIS A 11 18.68 -14.88 -3.81
C HIS A 11 17.69 -15.81 -4.51
N LEU A 12 16.41 -15.79 -4.11
CA LEU A 12 15.37 -16.59 -4.76
C LEU A 12 15.02 -16.07 -6.16
N ARG A 13 15.03 -14.75 -6.36
CA ARG A 13 14.66 -14.10 -7.63
C ARG A 13 15.85 -13.59 -8.41
N GLN A 14 17.06 -13.66 -7.84
CA GLN A 14 18.33 -13.21 -8.45
C GLN A 14 18.29 -11.73 -8.90
N GLU A 15 17.66 -10.87 -8.09
CA GLU A 15 17.50 -9.43 -8.36
C GLU A 15 17.44 -8.62 -7.06
N VAL A 16 17.76 -7.33 -7.12
CA VAL A 16 17.55 -6.42 -6.00
C VAL A 16 16.07 -6.12 -5.86
N ARG A 17 15.54 -6.27 -4.65
CA ARG A 17 14.13 -6.08 -4.33
C ARG A 17 13.93 -5.26 -3.06
N THR A 18 12.76 -4.65 -2.97
CA THR A 18 12.31 -3.95 -1.78
C THR A 18 11.36 -4.85 -0.97
N PHE A 19 11.67 -5.03 0.31
CA PHE A 19 10.90 -5.85 1.25
C PHE A 19 10.31 -4.97 2.33
N ARG A 20 9.01 -5.11 2.57
CA ARG A 20 8.35 -4.42 3.68
C ARG A 20 8.65 -5.14 4.99
N VAL A 21 9.25 -4.44 5.96
CA VAL A 21 9.66 -5.03 7.25
C VAL A 21 8.50 -5.68 8.00
N SER A 22 7.31 -5.08 7.96
CA SER A 22 6.10 -5.64 8.62
C SER A 22 5.56 -6.93 7.99
N ARG A 23 6.14 -7.41 6.88
CA ARG A 23 5.80 -8.69 6.23
C ARG A 23 6.82 -9.78 6.50
N ILE A 24 7.81 -9.51 7.34
CA ILE A 24 8.76 -10.54 7.76
C ILE A 24 8.04 -11.41 8.78
N GLU A 25 7.93 -12.69 8.45
CA GLU A 25 7.35 -13.70 9.31
C GLU A 25 8.46 -14.50 10.01
N GLY A 26 8.26 -14.81 11.28
CA GLY A 26 9.20 -15.57 12.07
C GLY A 26 10.40 -14.76 12.60
N LYS A 27 11.45 -15.48 13.01
CA LYS A 27 12.64 -14.90 13.63
C LYS A 27 13.71 -14.59 12.59
N VAL A 28 14.20 -13.36 12.59
CA VAL A 28 15.36 -12.98 11.77
C VAL A 28 16.62 -13.51 12.43
N THR A 29 17.44 -14.25 11.67
CA THR A 29 18.72 -14.79 12.13
C THR A 29 19.85 -14.17 11.35
N LEU A 30 20.86 -13.67 12.05
CA LEU A 30 22.09 -13.21 11.44
C LEU A 30 22.97 -14.42 11.14
N LEU A 31 23.22 -14.70 9.87
CA LEU A 31 23.95 -15.90 9.43
C LEU A 31 25.46 -15.70 9.40
N LEU A 32 25.92 -14.48 9.26
CA LEU A 32 27.34 -14.17 9.01
C LEU A 32 27.78 -12.99 9.88
N PRO A 33 29.10 -12.87 10.15
CA PRO A 33 29.66 -11.73 10.87
C PRO A 33 29.41 -10.41 10.13
N THR A 34 29.54 -9.30 10.84
CA THR A 34 29.47 -7.95 10.31
C THR A 34 30.34 -7.80 9.04
N HIS A 35 29.80 -7.16 8.01
CA HIS A 35 30.41 -6.98 6.69
C HIS A 35 30.43 -8.23 5.77
N ALA A 36 29.47 -9.13 5.93
CA ALA A 36 29.34 -10.32 5.09
C ALA A 36 28.84 -10.03 3.66
N PHE A 37 28.46 -8.82 3.34
CA PHE A 37 28.03 -8.42 2.00
C PHE A 37 28.69 -7.10 1.59
N HIS A 38 28.86 -6.93 0.30
CA HIS A 38 29.36 -5.69 -0.31
C HIS A 38 28.19 -4.95 -0.95
N VAL A 39 28.06 -3.66 -0.64
CA VAL A 39 27.15 -2.77 -1.35
C VAL A 39 27.91 -2.21 -2.55
N PRO A 40 27.46 -2.46 -3.81
CA PRO A 40 28.12 -1.90 -4.97
C PRO A 40 28.17 -0.37 -4.94
N ASP A 41 29.25 0.24 -5.37
CA ASP A 41 29.37 1.71 -5.43
C ASP A 41 28.33 2.37 -6.33
N SER A 42 27.80 1.61 -7.30
CA SER A 42 26.71 2.03 -8.19
C SER A 42 25.31 1.89 -7.57
N PHE A 43 25.20 1.39 -6.32
CA PHE A 43 23.92 1.21 -5.67
C PHE A 43 23.42 2.55 -5.12
N ASP A 44 22.31 3.04 -5.68
CA ASP A 44 21.59 4.19 -5.14
C ASP A 44 20.23 3.73 -4.59
N VAL A 45 20.04 3.91 -3.30
CA VAL A 45 18.78 3.59 -2.63
C VAL A 45 17.61 4.43 -3.18
N GLU A 46 17.88 5.63 -3.68
CA GLU A 46 16.85 6.49 -4.25
C GLU A 46 16.18 5.88 -5.47
N ASP A 47 16.88 5.07 -6.26
CA ASP A 47 16.30 4.36 -7.40
C ASP A 47 15.21 3.37 -6.98
N TYR A 48 15.30 2.86 -5.74
CA TYR A 48 14.33 1.93 -5.15
C TYR A 48 13.27 2.64 -4.31
N LEU A 49 13.53 3.85 -3.85
CA LEU A 49 12.57 4.68 -3.11
C LEU A 49 11.61 5.44 -4.05
N LYS A 50 12.02 5.66 -5.30
CA LYS A 50 11.20 6.31 -6.33
C LYS A 50 10.05 5.44 -6.81
N SER A 51 10.10 4.11 -6.58
CA SER A 51 8.98 3.24 -6.85
C SER A 51 7.96 3.37 -5.72
N GLU A 52 6.95 4.15 -5.96
CA GLU A 52 5.80 4.28 -5.06
C GLU A 52 5.16 2.91 -4.81
N ALA A 53 4.47 2.76 -3.68
CA ALA A 53 3.91 1.45 -3.27
C ALA A 53 3.03 0.79 -4.35
N TRP A 54 2.43 1.57 -5.23
CA TRP A 54 1.61 1.09 -6.36
C TRP A 54 2.42 0.60 -7.56
N ASP A 55 3.73 0.94 -7.67
CA ASP A 55 4.65 0.41 -8.69
C ASP A 55 5.38 -0.84 -8.24
N MET A 56 5.31 -1.15 -6.93
CA MET A 56 5.95 -2.33 -6.32
C MET A 56 5.14 -3.60 -6.59
N GLY A 57 5.05 -4.03 -7.83
CA GLY A 57 4.37 -5.27 -8.21
C GLY A 57 5.05 -5.98 -9.37
N THR A 58 4.96 -7.31 -9.40
CA THR A 58 5.38 -8.14 -10.53
C THR A 58 4.25 -8.34 -11.55
N GLY A 59 3.08 -7.73 -11.30
CA GLY A 59 1.91 -7.81 -12.16
C GLY A 59 2.06 -6.93 -13.42
N ARG A 60 1.21 -7.21 -14.41
CA ARG A 60 1.03 -6.28 -15.54
C ARG A 60 0.44 -4.97 -15.03
N PRO A 61 0.91 -3.81 -15.52
CA PRO A 61 0.31 -2.54 -15.17
C PRO A 61 -1.19 -2.51 -15.51
N VAL A 62 -1.96 -1.94 -14.61
CA VAL A 62 -3.40 -1.74 -14.76
C VAL A 62 -3.66 -0.24 -14.77
N VAL A 63 -4.47 0.23 -15.69
CA VAL A 63 -4.89 1.64 -15.71
C VAL A 63 -5.98 1.83 -14.67
N VAL A 64 -5.71 2.69 -13.69
CA VAL A 64 -6.67 3.10 -12.67
C VAL A 64 -7.12 4.52 -12.95
N THR A 65 -8.42 4.71 -13.11
CA THR A 65 -9.05 6.03 -13.28
C THR A 65 -9.77 6.42 -12.00
N VAL A 66 -9.50 7.64 -11.51
CA VAL A 66 -10.10 8.17 -10.28
C VAL A 66 -10.71 9.55 -10.53
N ALA A 67 -11.80 9.83 -9.84
CA ALA A 67 -12.35 11.17 -9.68
C ALA A 67 -11.92 11.73 -8.33
N VAL A 68 -11.35 12.93 -8.31
CA VAL A 68 -10.81 13.61 -7.12
C VAL A 68 -11.48 14.96 -6.97
N LYS A 69 -11.97 15.30 -5.77
CA LYS A 69 -12.45 16.65 -5.48
C LYS A 69 -11.32 17.65 -5.35
N ALA A 70 -11.60 18.91 -5.65
CA ALA A 70 -10.58 19.97 -5.69
C ALA A 70 -9.89 20.25 -4.34
N ASP A 71 -10.54 19.88 -3.23
CA ASP A 71 -10.02 20.00 -1.86
C ASP A 71 -9.02 18.92 -1.45
N VAL A 72 -8.94 17.84 -2.25
CA VAL A 72 -7.96 16.78 -2.07
C VAL A 72 -6.86 16.96 -3.07
N LEU A 73 -5.71 17.49 -2.63
CA LEU A 73 -4.52 17.54 -3.46
C LEU A 73 -4.13 16.12 -3.86
N PRO A 74 -3.94 15.84 -5.16
CA PRO A 74 -3.34 14.60 -5.57
C PRO A 74 -2.01 14.47 -4.88
N LEU A 75 -1.73 13.27 -4.39
CA LEU A 75 -0.52 12.83 -3.69
C LEU A 75 0.67 13.77 -3.93
N GLN A 76 1.07 14.49 -2.86
CA GLN A 76 2.24 15.39 -2.94
C GLN A 76 3.48 14.54 -3.30
N GLY A 77 4.21 14.95 -4.32
CA GLY A 77 5.36 14.24 -4.83
C GLY A 77 5.17 13.83 -6.29
N SER A 78 5.87 12.83 -6.73
CA SER A 78 5.78 12.26 -8.08
C SER A 78 4.51 11.41 -8.23
N SER A 79 3.33 12.07 -8.17
CA SER A 79 2.06 11.39 -8.40
C SER A 79 2.03 10.77 -9.80
N PRO A 80 1.76 9.47 -9.95
CA PRO A 80 1.63 8.83 -11.26
C PRO A 80 0.36 9.28 -11.99
N PHE A 81 -0.54 9.94 -11.27
CA PHE A 81 -1.84 10.33 -11.78
C PHE A 81 -1.74 11.53 -12.75
N LYS A 82 -2.09 11.30 -14.02
CA LYS A 82 -2.20 12.33 -15.05
C LYS A 82 -3.63 12.86 -15.08
N PHE A 83 -3.77 14.18 -15.09
CA PHE A 83 -5.07 14.83 -15.30
C PHE A 83 -5.61 14.50 -16.68
N LEU A 84 -6.87 14.11 -16.76
CA LEU A 84 -7.58 13.86 -18.03
C LEU A 84 -8.56 14.99 -18.36
N ARG A 85 -9.49 15.28 -17.45
CA ARG A 85 -10.56 16.25 -17.65
C ARG A 85 -11.21 16.63 -16.32
N ARG A 86 -12.06 17.65 -16.36
CA ARG A 86 -12.91 18.06 -15.24
C ARG A 86 -14.37 17.78 -15.55
N GLU A 87 -15.08 17.27 -14.56
CA GLU A 87 -16.52 17.02 -14.60
C GLU A 87 -17.16 17.63 -13.35
N GLY A 88 -17.72 18.86 -13.47
CA GLY A 88 -18.24 19.61 -12.33
C GLY A 88 -17.19 19.86 -11.25
N GLU A 89 -17.44 19.41 -10.01
CA GLU A 89 -16.52 19.51 -8.89
C GLU A 89 -15.37 18.47 -8.92
N TRP A 90 -15.42 17.49 -9.84
CA TRP A 90 -14.49 16.39 -9.92
C TRP A 90 -13.42 16.61 -10.99
N ALA A 91 -12.18 16.38 -10.62
CA ALA A 91 -11.06 16.24 -11.54
C ALA A 91 -10.80 14.77 -11.79
N ILE A 92 -10.85 14.34 -13.06
CA ILE A 92 -10.62 12.96 -13.46
C ILE A 92 -9.15 12.77 -13.79
N HIS A 93 -8.56 11.77 -13.17
CA HIS A 93 -7.15 11.42 -13.32
C HIS A 93 -7.01 9.95 -13.66
N SER A 94 -5.93 9.58 -14.38
CA SER A 94 -5.56 8.18 -14.61
C SER A 94 -4.10 7.94 -14.31
N ALA A 95 -3.79 6.71 -13.91
CA ALA A 95 -2.44 6.23 -13.69
C ALA A 95 -2.30 4.77 -14.10
N GLU A 96 -1.13 4.41 -14.65
CA GLU A 96 -0.74 3.01 -14.76
C GLU A 96 -0.10 2.57 -13.46
N VAL A 97 -0.62 1.54 -12.81
CA VAL A 97 -0.15 1.01 -11.54
C VAL A 97 -0.01 -0.50 -11.61
N LYS A 98 1.06 -1.04 -11.03
CA LYS A 98 1.29 -2.50 -10.95
C LYS A 98 0.59 -3.14 -9.78
N TYR A 99 0.30 -2.36 -8.75
CA TYR A 99 -0.33 -2.84 -7.52
C TYR A 99 -1.44 -1.86 -7.04
N PRO A 100 -2.64 -1.92 -7.66
CA PRO A 100 -3.76 -1.04 -7.34
C PRO A 100 -4.16 -1.02 -5.86
N ARG A 101 -4.02 -2.16 -5.16
CA ARG A 101 -4.32 -2.27 -3.72
C ARG A 101 -3.53 -1.30 -2.84
N ALA A 102 -2.36 -0.86 -3.29
CA ALA A 102 -1.59 0.15 -2.56
C ALA A 102 -2.31 1.51 -2.48
N LEU A 103 -3.28 1.77 -3.36
CA LEU A 103 -4.10 2.99 -3.35
C LEU A 103 -5.25 2.93 -2.33
N LEU A 104 -5.64 1.74 -1.83
CA LEU A 104 -6.75 1.57 -0.90
C LEU A 104 -6.69 2.49 0.33
N PRO A 105 -5.54 2.59 1.07
CA PRO A 105 -5.46 3.47 2.23
C PRO A 105 -5.71 4.93 1.88
N TRP A 106 -5.20 5.41 0.75
CA TRP A 106 -5.42 6.77 0.29
C TRP A 106 -6.88 7.01 -0.09
N ILE A 107 -7.49 6.10 -0.87
CA ILE A 107 -8.89 6.21 -1.29
C ILE A 107 -9.80 6.23 -0.07
N LEU A 108 -9.65 5.29 0.85
CA LEU A 108 -10.50 5.16 2.03
C LEU A 108 -10.30 6.33 3.01
N SER A 109 -9.07 6.83 3.16
CA SER A 109 -8.78 7.98 4.03
C SER A 109 -9.30 9.32 3.48
N SER A 110 -9.60 9.39 2.18
CA SER A 110 -10.11 10.59 1.51
C SER A 110 -11.58 10.93 1.87
N ARG A 111 -12.24 10.07 2.66
CA ARG A 111 -13.63 10.28 3.12
C ARG A 111 -14.63 10.52 1.98
N GLY A 112 -14.42 9.87 0.83
CA GLY A 112 -15.25 9.99 -0.36
C GLY A 112 -14.90 11.13 -1.31
N SER A 113 -13.85 11.92 -1.01
CA SER A 113 -13.32 12.94 -1.92
C SER A 113 -12.47 12.33 -3.05
N VAL A 114 -12.18 11.04 -2.99
CA VAL A 114 -11.58 10.24 -4.07
C VAL A 114 -12.49 9.06 -4.37
N ARG A 115 -12.80 8.87 -5.65
CA ARG A 115 -13.63 7.74 -6.13
C ARG A 115 -12.92 7.02 -7.25
N VAL A 116 -12.88 5.70 -7.19
CA VAL A 116 -12.43 4.87 -8.32
C VAL A 116 -13.53 4.82 -9.36
N LEU A 117 -13.17 5.05 -10.63
CA LEU A 117 -14.06 4.91 -11.77
C LEU A 117 -13.75 3.62 -12.53
N GLU A 118 -12.47 3.31 -12.69
CA GLU A 118 -11.98 2.13 -13.41
C GLU A 118 -10.70 1.60 -12.74
N PRO A 119 -10.43 0.29 -12.85
CA PRO A 119 -11.30 -0.75 -13.40
C PRO A 119 -12.41 -1.17 -12.40
N SER A 120 -13.47 -1.79 -12.91
CA SER A 120 -14.63 -2.26 -12.11
C SER A 120 -14.21 -3.19 -10.98
N GLU A 121 -13.27 -4.09 -11.21
CA GLU A 121 -12.78 -5.06 -10.24
C GLU A 121 -12.12 -4.36 -9.04
N PHE A 122 -11.39 -3.28 -9.29
CA PHE A 122 -10.77 -2.50 -8.21
C PHE A 122 -11.79 -1.65 -7.46
N LEU A 123 -12.82 -1.11 -8.17
CA LEU A 123 -13.93 -0.44 -7.54
C LEU A 123 -14.69 -1.38 -6.59
N GLU A 124 -14.98 -2.61 -7.02
CA GLU A 124 -15.64 -3.62 -6.19
C GLU A 124 -14.82 -3.93 -4.93
N GLU A 125 -13.50 -4.04 -5.06
CA GLU A 125 -12.59 -4.24 -3.92
C GLU A 125 -12.66 -3.08 -2.91
N VAL A 126 -12.65 -1.83 -3.40
CA VAL A 126 -12.80 -0.63 -2.55
C VAL A 126 -14.14 -0.67 -1.79
N LEU A 127 -15.23 -1.00 -2.50
CA LEU A 127 -16.57 -1.09 -1.91
C LEU A 127 -16.65 -2.20 -0.86
N GLU A 128 -16.01 -3.34 -1.10
CA GLU A 128 -15.95 -4.43 -0.13
C GLU A 128 -15.24 -4.00 1.16
N HIS A 129 -14.09 -3.32 1.05
CA HIS A 129 -13.36 -2.81 2.21
C HIS A 129 -14.16 -1.77 2.99
N ALA A 130 -14.85 -0.86 2.29
CA ALA A 130 -15.70 0.14 2.92
C ALA A 130 -16.89 -0.51 3.65
N ARG A 131 -17.56 -1.51 3.04
CA ARG A 131 -18.66 -2.25 3.67
C ARG A 131 -18.20 -3.03 4.91
N LYS A 132 -17.03 -3.70 4.83
CA LYS A 132 -16.45 -4.42 5.98
C LYS A 132 -16.13 -3.47 7.13
N ALA A 133 -15.59 -2.29 6.84
CA ALA A 133 -15.35 -1.28 7.85
C ALA A 133 -16.66 -0.81 8.49
N LEU A 134 -17.65 -0.44 7.68
CA LEU A 134 -18.97 0.01 8.16
C LEU A 134 -19.65 -1.05 9.02
N ALA A 135 -19.64 -2.31 8.59
CA ALA A 135 -20.26 -3.42 9.31
C ALA A 135 -19.70 -3.57 10.74
N ARG A 136 -18.41 -3.33 10.94
CA ARG A 136 -17.78 -3.37 12.27
C ARG A 136 -18.26 -2.27 13.21
N TYR A 137 -18.61 -1.09 12.68
CA TYR A 137 -19.16 0.00 13.48
C TYR A 137 -20.66 -0.17 13.78
N LEU A 138 -21.39 -0.90 12.92
CA LEU A 138 -22.80 -1.18 13.08
C LEU A 138 -23.07 -2.43 13.93
N ALA A 139 -22.07 -3.28 14.16
CA ALA A 139 -22.20 -4.45 15.04
C ALA A 139 -22.40 -3.99 16.49
N PRO A 140 -23.30 -4.64 17.26
CA PRO A 140 -23.47 -4.33 18.68
C PRO A 140 -22.14 -4.46 19.43
N ALA A 141 -21.84 -3.51 20.31
CA ALA A 141 -20.55 -3.40 21.03
C ALA A 141 -20.20 -4.65 21.87
N GLU A 142 -21.15 -5.48 22.21
CA GLU A 142 -20.98 -6.69 23.02
C GLU A 142 -20.19 -7.82 22.32
N GLN A 143 -20.02 -7.76 21.00
CA GLN A 143 -19.27 -8.77 20.24
C GLN A 143 -17.86 -8.35 19.80
N SER A 144 -17.50 -7.09 19.96
CA SER A 144 -16.29 -6.55 19.34
C SER A 144 -15.07 -6.44 20.26
N PHE A 145 -15.22 -6.65 21.56
CA PHE A 145 -14.08 -6.55 22.47
C PHE A 145 -14.19 -7.60 23.60
N ARG A 146 -13.78 -8.84 23.34
CA ARG A 146 -13.33 -9.75 24.40
C ARG A 146 -11.82 -9.55 24.54
N PRO A 147 -11.33 -8.97 25.65
CA PRO A 147 -9.92 -9.08 25.98
C PRO A 147 -9.63 -10.59 26.13
N GLU A 148 -8.61 -11.09 25.45
CA GLU A 148 -8.10 -12.43 25.70
C GLU A 148 -7.80 -12.52 27.20
N ALA A 149 -8.48 -13.46 27.87
CA ALA A 149 -8.28 -13.71 29.27
C ALA A 149 -6.79 -13.97 29.53
N GLU A 150 -6.24 -13.29 30.51
CA GLU A 150 -4.91 -13.49 31.03
C GLU A 150 -4.60 -14.98 31.10
N ALA A 151 -3.63 -15.42 30.31
CA ALA A 151 -3.09 -16.77 30.44
C ALA A 151 -2.46 -16.86 31.85
N GLU A 152 -3.09 -17.63 32.71
CA GLU A 152 -2.56 -18.00 34.04
C GLU A 152 -1.11 -18.45 33.88
N ALA A 153 -0.21 -17.74 34.53
CA ALA A 153 1.17 -18.16 34.69
C ALA A 153 1.20 -19.42 35.57
N PRO A 154 1.85 -20.50 35.13
CA PRO A 154 2.02 -21.67 36.00
C PRO A 154 2.98 -21.32 37.14
N ARG A 155 2.57 -21.74 38.34
CA ARG A 155 3.37 -21.67 39.59
C ARG A 155 4.60 -22.57 39.51
#